data_a2ab522af56a95c7fdf3f238478616ba
#
_entry.id   a2ab522af56a95c7fdf3f238478616ba
#
_cell.length_a   1.000
_cell.length_b   1.000
_cell.length_c   1.000
_cell.angle_alpha   90.00
_cell.angle_beta   90.00
_cell.angle_gamma   90.00
#
_symmetry.space_group_name_H-M   'P 1'
#
loop_
_entity.id
_entity.type
_entity.pdbx_description
1 polymer ?
#
loop_
_entity_poly.entity_id
_entity_poly.type
_entity_poly.pdbx_seq_one_letter_code
_entity_poly.pdbx_strand_id
1 'polypeptide(L)'
;MATLNYYLDKRSRKKDGTYPLKMVLNTKEGNILFSTDIKLKEEQWDPSENTVIKHPQKTFLNAHLSSMLTEAEQILLTEKQKKGKALTKLQMKNALSSLFSRKKVQTGEVENVFMKFIKDSSKAKRTQEIYETTWNKIKSYVGNDASSLSFSDIDAKWLKSFNEWLMPGCPAANARAIHFRNLRAVFNAAIDDEITNNYPFRKFKIEHEKTRKRALVVKQLKQLRDMPLKNWQKKYVDCFFLMIYLLGINGIDLLLAKPKQIINGRLEYKRAKTGTLYSVKIEPEALNIINRYKGEKYLLKFCDKRKSYRSFMDKLNKCLKELIPGCTSYYARHTVASIAAELDIPMDIIARMLGHNDSTKKITLIYVDFDQKKVDKANRKIINYITSK
;
A
#
# COMPACT_ATOMS: atom_id res chain seq x y z
N MET A 1 3.17 -48.35 -23.30
CA MET A 1 2.80 -46.94 -23.39
C MET A 1 1.99 -46.59 -22.15
N ALA A 2 2.08 -45.37 -21.67
CA ALA A 2 1.19 -44.89 -20.59
C ALA A 2 -0.14 -44.47 -21.22
N THR A 3 -1.28 -44.80 -20.58
CA THR A 3 -2.63 -44.46 -21.05
C THR A 3 -3.37 -43.71 -19.96
N LEU A 4 -4.20 -42.73 -20.33
CA LEU A 4 -5.05 -41.95 -19.45
C LEU A 4 -6.51 -42.36 -19.65
N ASN A 5 -7.22 -42.65 -18.57
CA ASN A 5 -8.64 -43.00 -18.58
C ASN A 5 -9.31 -42.43 -17.34
N TYR A 6 -10.65 -42.50 -17.29
CA TYR A 6 -11.41 -42.18 -16.09
C TYR A 6 -11.88 -43.43 -15.34
N TYR A 7 -11.97 -43.34 -14.04
CA TYR A 7 -12.37 -44.43 -13.18
C TYR A 7 -13.30 -43.92 -12.07
N LEU A 8 -14.50 -44.49 -11.94
CA LEU A 8 -15.42 -44.20 -10.84
C LEU A 8 -15.01 -45.06 -9.63
N ASP A 9 -14.51 -44.38 -8.58
CA ASP A 9 -13.98 -45.09 -7.38
C ASP A 9 -15.11 -45.52 -6.42
N LYS A 10 -15.65 -46.68 -6.69
CA LYS A 10 -16.75 -47.29 -5.91
C LYS A 10 -16.38 -47.61 -4.44
N ARG A 11 -15.10 -47.61 -4.10
CA ARG A 11 -14.63 -47.83 -2.71
C ARG A 11 -14.86 -46.62 -1.81
N SER A 12 -15.07 -45.47 -2.38
CA SER A 12 -15.16 -44.18 -1.67
C SER A 12 -16.57 -43.57 -1.74
N ARG A 13 -17.60 -44.39 -1.43
CA ARG A 13 -19.01 -43.92 -1.44
C ARG A 13 -19.22 -42.74 -0.48
N LYS A 14 -19.84 -41.67 -0.97
CA LYS A 14 -20.22 -40.51 -0.16
C LYS A 14 -21.57 -40.68 0.49
N LYS A 15 -21.87 -39.84 1.49
CA LYS A 15 -23.16 -39.87 2.22
C LYS A 15 -24.39 -39.64 1.31
N ASP A 16 -24.20 -38.91 0.18
CA ASP A 16 -25.23 -38.61 -0.83
C ASP A 16 -25.39 -39.72 -1.87
N GLY A 17 -24.73 -40.85 -1.69
CA GLY A 17 -24.79 -41.99 -2.62
C GLY A 17 -23.93 -41.88 -3.86
N THR A 18 -23.14 -40.80 -3.99
CA THR A 18 -22.23 -40.60 -5.14
C THR A 18 -20.86 -41.20 -4.89
N TYR A 19 -20.11 -41.40 -5.98
CA TYR A 19 -18.73 -41.88 -6.00
C TYR A 19 -17.84 -40.83 -6.68
N PRO A 20 -16.60 -40.63 -6.22
CA PRO A 20 -15.67 -39.73 -6.90
C PRO A 20 -15.17 -40.35 -8.22
N LEU A 21 -15.23 -39.54 -9.28
CA LEU A 21 -14.60 -39.85 -10.56
C LEU A 21 -13.12 -39.46 -10.49
N LYS A 22 -12.23 -40.35 -10.91
CA LYS A 22 -10.77 -40.12 -10.88
C LYS A 22 -10.19 -40.30 -12.27
N MET A 23 -9.19 -39.50 -12.65
CA MET A 23 -8.37 -39.79 -13.80
C MET A 23 -7.28 -40.78 -13.40
N VAL A 24 -7.07 -41.80 -14.21
CA VAL A 24 -6.10 -42.86 -13.97
C VAL A 24 -5.03 -42.78 -15.05
N LEU A 25 -3.79 -42.64 -14.65
CA LEU A 25 -2.63 -42.85 -15.52
C LEU A 25 -2.13 -44.28 -15.32
N ASN A 26 -2.33 -45.11 -16.30
CA ASN A 26 -1.84 -46.50 -16.34
C ASN A 26 -0.42 -46.51 -16.90
N THR A 27 0.52 -47.07 -16.16
CA THR A 27 1.91 -47.23 -16.58
C THR A 27 2.36 -48.67 -16.37
N LYS A 28 3.46 -49.08 -17.00
CA LYS A 28 4.06 -50.41 -16.79
C LYS A 28 4.44 -50.66 -15.32
N GLU A 29 4.71 -49.59 -14.57
CA GLU A 29 5.10 -49.62 -13.16
C GLU A 29 3.91 -49.51 -12.20
N GLY A 30 2.65 -49.58 -12.71
CA GLY A 30 1.41 -49.45 -11.95
C GLY A 30 0.68 -48.12 -12.15
N ASN A 31 -0.48 -48.02 -11.56
CA ASN A 31 -1.43 -46.90 -11.79
C ASN A 31 -1.22 -45.73 -10.84
N ILE A 32 -1.54 -44.53 -11.32
CA ILE A 32 -1.61 -43.30 -10.53
C ILE A 32 -3.02 -42.75 -10.68
N LEU A 33 -3.63 -42.38 -9.55
CA LEU A 33 -4.98 -41.85 -9.48
C LEU A 33 -4.94 -40.35 -9.14
N PHE A 34 -5.65 -39.52 -9.93
CA PHE A 34 -5.83 -38.10 -9.72
C PHE A 34 -7.32 -37.78 -9.50
N SER A 35 -7.67 -36.92 -8.54
CA SER A 35 -9.06 -36.52 -8.31
C SER A 35 -9.51 -35.50 -9.34
N THR A 36 -10.70 -35.70 -9.92
CA THR A 36 -11.32 -34.74 -10.85
C THR A 36 -12.30 -33.79 -10.17
N ASP A 37 -12.52 -33.93 -8.85
CA ASP A 37 -13.56 -33.27 -8.06
C ASP A 37 -15.02 -33.52 -8.53
N ILE A 38 -15.22 -34.29 -9.59
CA ILE A 38 -16.53 -34.74 -10.08
C ILE A 38 -17.00 -35.96 -9.28
N LYS A 39 -18.28 -35.93 -8.90
CA LYS A 39 -18.93 -37.03 -8.18
C LYS A 39 -20.15 -37.46 -8.97
N LEU A 40 -20.31 -38.74 -9.16
CA LEU A 40 -21.40 -39.31 -9.94
C LEU A 40 -22.03 -40.49 -9.20
N LYS A 41 -23.30 -40.72 -9.43
CA LYS A 41 -23.92 -42.01 -9.10
C LYS A 41 -23.48 -43.07 -10.09
N GLU A 42 -23.52 -44.34 -9.69
CA GLU A 42 -23.08 -45.44 -10.50
C GLU A 42 -23.80 -45.48 -11.88
N GLU A 43 -25.14 -45.23 -11.88
CA GLU A 43 -25.98 -45.17 -13.09
C GLU A 43 -25.70 -43.98 -14.04
N GLN A 44 -24.88 -43.02 -13.58
CA GLN A 44 -24.53 -41.81 -14.32
C GLN A 44 -23.20 -41.93 -15.06
N TRP A 45 -22.50 -43.04 -14.93
CA TRP A 45 -21.18 -43.25 -15.53
C TRP A 45 -21.17 -44.51 -16.41
N ASP A 46 -20.72 -44.35 -17.65
CA ASP A 46 -20.44 -45.45 -18.56
C ASP A 46 -18.93 -45.72 -18.63
N PRO A 47 -18.44 -46.83 -18.04
CA PRO A 47 -17.03 -47.14 -18.03
C PRO A 47 -16.51 -47.61 -19.40
N SER A 48 -17.39 -48.10 -20.33
CA SER A 48 -17.01 -48.59 -21.67
C SER A 48 -16.68 -47.44 -22.59
N GLU A 49 -17.52 -46.39 -22.54
CA GLU A 49 -17.36 -45.19 -23.37
C GLU A 49 -16.59 -44.07 -22.64
N ASN A 50 -16.24 -44.24 -21.37
CA ASN A 50 -15.61 -43.18 -20.53
C ASN A 50 -16.43 -41.88 -20.51
N THR A 51 -17.75 -41.96 -20.42
CA THR A 51 -18.65 -40.83 -20.53
C THR A 51 -19.68 -40.77 -19.40
N VAL A 52 -20.10 -39.56 -19.09
CA VAL A 52 -21.22 -39.30 -18.20
C VAL A 52 -22.53 -39.50 -18.95
N ILE A 53 -23.40 -40.36 -18.39
CA ILE A 53 -24.75 -40.64 -18.89
C ILE A 53 -25.76 -40.27 -17.79
N LYS A 54 -27.04 -40.11 -18.16
CA LYS A 54 -28.15 -39.89 -17.20
C LYS A 54 -27.91 -38.80 -16.12
N HIS A 55 -27.08 -37.79 -16.43
CA HIS A 55 -26.83 -36.64 -15.54
C HIS A 55 -27.41 -35.38 -16.19
N PRO A 56 -28.07 -34.46 -15.39
CA PRO A 56 -28.65 -33.21 -15.92
C PRO A 56 -27.64 -32.34 -16.71
N GLN A 57 -26.38 -32.35 -16.30
CA GLN A 57 -25.29 -31.60 -16.94
C GLN A 57 -24.34 -32.50 -17.77
N LYS A 58 -24.82 -33.62 -18.33
CA LYS A 58 -23.97 -34.59 -19.03
C LYS A 58 -23.09 -33.96 -20.10
N THR A 59 -23.64 -33.09 -20.95
CA THR A 59 -22.92 -32.43 -22.04
C THR A 59 -21.76 -31.58 -21.53
N PHE A 60 -22.00 -30.77 -20.51
CA PHE A 60 -20.98 -29.94 -19.87
C PHE A 60 -19.89 -30.79 -19.21
N LEU A 61 -20.26 -31.81 -18.44
CA LEU A 61 -19.31 -32.69 -17.76
C LEU A 61 -18.45 -33.47 -18.77
N ASN A 62 -19.03 -34.00 -19.84
CA ASN A 62 -18.28 -34.71 -20.88
C ASN A 62 -17.30 -33.80 -21.61
N ALA A 63 -17.71 -32.57 -21.96
CA ALA A 63 -16.82 -31.58 -22.55
C ALA A 63 -15.66 -31.22 -21.59
N HIS A 64 -15.94 -31.05 -20.32
CA HIS A 64 -14.92 -30.78 -19.29
C HIS A 64 -13.94 -31.96 -19.13
N LEU A 65 -14.43 -33.18 -19.03
CA LEU A 65 -13.59 -34.39 -18.96
C LEU A 65 -12.70 -34.54 -20.20
N SER A 66 -13.25 -34.32 -21.38
CA SER A 66 -12.49 -34.37 -22.65
C SER A 66 -11.37 -33.32 -22.67
N SER A 67 -11.67 -32.08 -22.25
CA SER A 67 -10.67 -31.00 -22.13
C SER A 67 -9.55 -31.34 -21.14
N MET A 68 -9.88 -31.89 -19.96
CA MET A 68 -8.90 -32.32 -18.97
C MET A 68 -8.00 -33.47 -19.49
N LEU A 69 -8.57 -34.39 -20.25
CA LEU A 69 -7.80 -35.49 -20.82
C LEU A 69 -6.79 -34.95 -21.84
N THR A 70 -7.24 -34.10 -22.75
CA THR A 70 -6.39 -33.45 -23.77
C THR A 70 -5.26 -32.65 -23.15
N GLU A 71 -5.56 -31.87 -22.11
CA GLU A 71 -4.56 -31.07 -21.38
C GLU A 71 -3.52 -31.97 -20.69
N ALA A 72 -3.95 -33.05 -20.06
CA ALA A 72 -3.05 -34.03 -19.43
C ALA A 72 -2.12 -34.69 -20.47
N GLU A 73 -2.65 -35.06 -21.62
CA GLU A 73 -1.87 -35.65 -22.73
C GLU A 73 -0.85 -34.65 -23.27
N GLN A 74 -1.23 -33.39 -23.48
CA GLN A 74 -0.33 -32.33 -23.94
C GLN A 74 0.82 -32.07 -22.95
N ILE A 75 0.52 -32.05 -21.66
CA ILE A 75 1.55 -31.90 -20.60
C ILE A 75 2.56 -33.05 -20.67
N LEU A 76 2.09 -34.28 -20.75
CA LEU A 76 2.98 -35.47 -20.84
C LEU A 76 3.80 -35.48 -22.14
N LEU A 77 3.23 -35.09 -23.24
CA LEU A 77 3.91 -34.97 -24.53
C LEU A 77 5.02 -33.91 -24.49
N THR A 78 4.69 -32.72 -23.95
CA THR A 78 5.64 -31.60 -23.79
C THR A 78 6.81 -32.00 -22.91
N GLU A 79 6.55 -32.63 -21.76
CA GLU A 79 7.60 -33.08 -20.84
C GLU A 79 8.47 -34.19 -21.45
N LYS A 80 7.89 -35.10 -22.25
CA LYS A 80 8.62 -36.11 -22.98
C LYS A 80 9.55 -35.47 -24.03
N GLN A 81 9.07 -34.48 -24.78
CA GLN A 81 9.86 -33.72 -25.77
C GLN A 81 11.03 -32.99 -25.12
N LYS A 82 10.79 -32.27 -24.01
CA LYS A 82 11.85 -31.55 -23.23
C LYS A 82 12.96 -32.50 -22.78
N LYS A 83 12.62 -33.69 -22.37
CA LYS A 83 13.61 -34.66 -21.82
C LYS A 83 14.26 -35.57 -22.85
N GLY A 84 13.76 -35.61 -24.09
CA GLY A 84 14.31 -36.45 -25.17
C GLY A 84 14.27 -37.97 -24.93
N LYS A 85 13.59 -38.44 -23.85
CA LYS A 85 13.47 -39.84 -23.45
C LYS A 85 12.13 -40.16 -22.80
N ALA A 86 11.82 -41.43 -22.65
CA ALA A 86 10.61 -41.89 -21.96
C ALA A 86 10.59 -41.38 -20.51
N LEU A 87 9.43 -40.89 -20.07
CA LEU A 87 9.23 -40.41 -18.71
C LEU A 87 9.06 -41.57 -17.74
N THR A 88 9.68 -41.50 -16.57
CA THR A 88 9.40 -42.42 -15.46
C THR A 88 8.04 -42.14 -14.85
N LYS A 89 7.48 -43.12 -14.09
CA LYS A 89 6.20 -42.97 -13.38
C LYS A 89 6.19 -41.74 -12.48
N LEU A 90 7.30 -41.49 -11.75
CA LEU A 90 7.42 -40.32 -10.86
C LEU A 90 7.43 -39.01 -11.65
N GLN A 91 8.10 -38.95 -12.79
CA GLN A 91 8.13 -37.76 -13.65
C GLN A 91 6.76 -37.46 -14.24
N MET A 92 6.01 -38.50 -14.69
CA MET A 92 4.63 -38.35 -15.19
C MET A 92 3.70 -37.87 -14.06
N LYS A 93 3.83 -38.44 -12.86
CA LYS A 93 3.08 -37.98 -11.67
C LYS A 93 3.34 -36.52 -11.35
N ASN A 94 4.59 -36.10 -11.35
CA ASN A 94 4.97 -34.72 -11.03
C ASN A 94 4.50 -33.75 -12.13
N ALA A 95 4.59 -34.12 -13.40
CA ALA A 95 4.11 -33.33 -14.53
C ALA A 95 2.59 -33.08 -14.45
N LEU A 96 1.81 -34.10 -14.09
CA LEU A 96 0.37 -34.00 -13.96
C LEU A 96 -0.10 -33.46 -12.61
N SER A 97 0.77 -33.39 -11.62
CA SER A 97 0.38 -32.94 -10.27
C SER A 97 -0.12 -31.50 -10.24
N SER A 98 0.34 -30.64 -11.14
CA SER A 98 -0.15 -29.25 -11.27
C SER A 98 -1.58 -29.18 -11.82
N LEU A 99 -1.96 -30.09 -12.73
CA LEU A 99 -3.32 -30.18 -13.29
C LEU A 99 -4.32 -30.71 -12.26
N PHE A 100 -3.89 -31.69 -11.43
CA PHE A 100 -4.71 -32.39 -10.44
C PHE A 100 -4.38 -32.05 -9.00
N SER A 101 -3.26 -31.36 -8.74
CA SER A 101 -3.22 -30.67 -7.47
C SER A 101 -4.48 -29.83 -7.49
N ARG A 102 -5.41 -30.12 -6.57
CA ARG A 102 -6.35 -29.12 -6.18
C ARG A 102 -5.49 -27.83 -6.16
N LYS A 103 -5.66 -26.95 -7.16
CA LYS A 103 -5.73 -25.54 -6.77
C LYS A 103 -6.73 -25.65 -5.63
N LYS A 104 -6.27 -25.69 -4.37
CA LYS A 104 -7.04 -25.05 -3.34
C LYS A 104 -7.40 -23.78 -4.05
N VAL A 105 -8.66 -23.64 -4.46
CA VAL A 105 -9.21 -22.32 -4.67
C VAL A 105 -8.78 -21.66 -3.40
N GLN A 106 -7.67 -20.93 -3.46
CA GLN A 106 -7.19 -20.16 -2.34
C GLN A 106 -8.22 -19.06 -2.30
N THR A 107 -9.39 -19.45 -1.73
CA THR A 107 -10.44 -18.54 -1.37
C THR A 107 -9.71 -17.43 -0.67
N GLY A 108 -9.68 -16.24 -1.29
CA GLY A 108 -9.01 -15.10 -0.73
C GLY A 108 -7.54 -14.90 -1.11
N GLU A 109 -7.08 -15.33 -2.30
CA GLU A 109 -5.69 -15.03 -2.75
C GLU A 109 -5.35 -13.55 -2.57
N VAL A 110 -6.23 -12.66 -3.04
CA VAL A 110 -6.06 -11.21 -2.91
C VAL A 110 -6.12 -10.78 -1.45
N GLU A 111 -7.07 -11.32 -0.67
CA GLU A 111 -7.18 -11.05 0.77
C GLU A 111 -5.92 -11.48 1.52
N ASN A 112 -5.42 -12.69 1.25
CA ASN A 112 -4.23 -13.22 1.92
C ASN A 112 -3.00 -12.32 1.72
N VAL A 113 -2.79 -11.82 0.49
CA VAL A 113 -1.68 -10.90 0.22
C VAL A 113 -1.92 -9.53 0.86
N PHE A 114 -3.16 -8.98 0.83
CA PHE A 114 -3.47 -7.76 1.58
C PHE A 114 -3.21 -7.93 3.08
N MET A 115 -3.58 -9.08 3.68
CA MET A 115 -3.35 -9.34 5.09
C MET A 115 -1.85 -9.42 5.44
N LYS A 116 -0.97 -9.91 4.55
CA LYS A 116 0.48 -9.79 4.73
C LYS A 116 0.89 -8.33 4.90
N PHE A 117 0.41 -7.41 4.04
CA PHE A 117 0.72 -5.97 4.11
C PHE A 117 0.15 -5.28 5.34
N ILE A 118 -1.07 -5.65 5.75
CA ILE A 118 -1.77 -5.06 6.91
C ILE A 118 -1.09 -5.49 8.23
N LYS A 119 -0.63 -6.75 8.32
CA LYS A 119 0.00 -7.31 9.52
C LYS A 119 1.53 -7.14 9.56
N ASP A 120 2.13 -6.61 8.50
CA ASP A 120 3.58 -6.44 8.41
C ASP A 120 4.08 -5.40 9.43
N SER A 121 4.69 -5.89 10.50
CA SER A 121 5.23 -5.07 11.58
C SER A 121 6.42 -4.18 11.16
N SER A 122 7.06 -4.46 10.02
CA SER A 122 8.12 -3.62 9.46
C SER A 122 7.59 -2.32 8.88
N LYS A 123 6.30 -2.26 8.55
CA LYS A 123 5.62 -1.07 8.01
C LYS A 123 5.10 -0.16 9.13
N ALA A 124 5.22 1.14 8.92
CA ALA A 124 4.60 2.11 9.82
C ALA A 124 3.08 1.85 9.98
N LYS A 125 2.56 1.97 11.20
CA LYS A 125 1.13 1.73 11.51
C LYS A 125 0.18 2.47 10.56
N ARG A 126 0.52 3.72 10.18
CA ARG A 126 -0.28 4.48 9.21
C ARG A 126 -0.32 3.83 7.82
N THR A 127 0.76 3.20 7.40
CA THR A 127 0.81 2.47 6.13
C THR A 127 -0.08 1.24 6.19
N GLN A 128 -0.05 0.48 7.29
CA GLN A 128 -0.96 -0.66 7.51
C GLN A 128 -2.43 -0.22 7.45
N GLU A 129 -2.81 0.86 8.16
CA GLU A 129 -4.17 1.45 8.15
C GLU A 129 -4.63 1.83 6.72
N ILE A 130 -3.72 2.30 5.87
CA ILE A 130 -4.03 2.67 4.47
C ILE A 130 -4.27 1.42 3.62
N TYR A 131 -3.51 0.33 3.79
CA TYR A 131 -3.78 -0.96 3.13
C TYR A 131 -5.12 -1.53 3.59
N GLU A 132 -5.40 -1.51 4.89
CA GLU A 132 -6.68 -1.94 5.45
C GLU A 132 -7.87 -1.14 4.87
N THR A 133 -7.72 0.19 4.80
CA THR A 133 -8.73 1.05 4.17
C THR A 133 -8.96 0.66 2.70
N THR A 134 -7.89 0.36 1.96
CA THR A 134 -7.99 -0.08 0.57
C THR A 134 -8.71 -1.42 0.45
N TRP A 135 -8.35 -2.39 1.29
CA TRP A 135 -9.02 -3.70 1.32
C TRP A 135 -10.51 -3.57 1.67
N ASN A 136 -10.86 -2.73 2.66
CA ASN A 136 -12.25 -2.47 3.01
C ASN A 136 -13.04 -1.84 1.85
N LYS A 137 -12.44 -0.96 1.04
CA LYS A 137 -13.06 -0.43 -0.19
C LYS A 137 -13.29 -1.53 -1.23
N ILE A 138 -12.33 -2.41 -1.44
CA ILE A 138 -12.47 -3.57 -2.35
C ILE A 138 -13.58 -4.49 -1.86
N LYS A 139 -13.63 -4.82 -0.57
CA LYS A 139 -14.72 -5.63 0.02
C LYS A 139 -16.09 -4.99 -0.20
N SER A 140 -16.20 -3.69 0.00
CA SER A 140 -17.46 -2.96 -0.22
C SER A 140 -17.90 -2.94 -1.69
N TYR A 141 -16.93 -2.96 -2.62
CA TYR A 141 -17.21 -3.00 -4.05
C TYR A 141 -17.64 -4.38 -4.54
N VAL A 142 -16.93 -5.43 -4.11
CA VAL A 142 -17.16 -6.82 -4.55
C VAL A 142 -18.30 -7.48 -3.77
N GLY A 143 -18.57 -7.04 -2.54
CA GLY A 143 -19.61 -7.60 -1.69
C GLY A 143 -19.24 -8.97 -1.12
N ASN A 144 -20.18 -9.92 -1.15
CA ASN A 144 -20.04 -11.24 -0.54
C ASN A 144 -18.93 -12.09 -1.17
N ASP A 145 -18.54 -11.80 -2.43
CA ASP A 145 -17.53 -12.56 -3.16
C ASP A 145 -16.08 -12.13 -2.85
N ALA A 146 -15.92 -11.16 -1.95
CA ALA A 146 -14.59 -10.64 -1.61
C ALA A 146 -13.64 -11.71 -1.05
N SER A 147 -14.16 -12.69 -0.31
CA SER A 147 -13.38 -13.81 0.23
C SER A 147 -12.94 -14.83 -0.83
N SER A 148 -13.55 -14.83 -2.01
CA SER A 148 -13.21 -15.70 -3.14
C SER A 148 -12.45 -14.98 -4.25
N LEU A 149 -12.23 -13.65 -4.12
CA LEU A 149 -11.58 -12.83 -5.13
C LEU A 149 -10.16 -13.32 -5.41
N SER A 150 -9.89 -13.65 -6.67
CA SER A 150 -8.59 -14.07 -7.17
C SER A 150 -7.90 -12.95 -7.97
N PHE A 151 -6.58 -13.05 -8.18
CA PHE A 151 -5.85 -12.10 -9.03
C PHE A 151 -6.28 -12.16 -10.49
N SER A 152 -6.82 -13.30 -10.96
CA SER A 152 -7.34 -13.47 -12.33
C SER A 152 -8.62 -12.68 -12.56
N ASP A 153 -9.41 -12.41 -11.52
CA ASP A 153 -10.67 -11.66 -11.62
C ASP A 153 -10.44 -10.16 -11.80
N ILE A 154 -9.27 -9.68 -11.41
CA ILE A 154 -8.92 -8.26 -11.47
C ILE A 154 -8.17 -7.96 -12.77
N ASP A 155 -8.92 -7.60 -13.79
CA ASP A 155 -8.38 -7.13 -15.08
C ASP A 155 -8.44 -5.59 -15.20
N ALA A 156 -8.02 -5.05 -16.35
CA ALA A 156 -8.06 -3.60 -16.59
C ALA A 156 -9.49 -3.04 -16.63
N LYS A 157 -10.50 -3.84 -17.02
CA LYS A 157 -11.91 -3.46 -17.02
C LYS A 157 -12.42 -3.38 -15.59
N TRP A 158 -12.09 -4.37 -14.76
CA TRP A 158 -12.39 -4.35 -13.32
C TRP A 158 -11.82 -3.11 -12.63
N LEU A 159 -10.55 -2.75 -12.91
CA LEU A 159 -9.92 -1.55 -12.34
C LEU A 159 -10.64 -0.26 -12.74
N LYS A 160 -11.13 -0.16 -13.99
CA LYS A 160 -11.93 0.99 -14.45
C LYS A 160 -13.27 1.07 -13.71
N SER A 161 -14.02 -0.02 -13.64
CA SER A 161 -15.30 -0.08 -12.92
C SER A 161 -15.12 0.20 -11.42
N PHE A 162 -14.06 -0.29 -10.80
CA PHE A 162 -13.74 0.05 -9.40
C PHE A 162 -13.40 1.54 -9.23
N ASN A 163 -12.71 2.18 -10.20
CA ASN A 163 -12.47 3.63 -10.18
C ASN A 163 -13.79 4.42 -10.26
N GLU A 164 -14.70 4.04 -11.14
CA GLU A 164 -16.03 4.64 -11.27
C GLU A 164 -16.83 4.50 -9.97
N TRP A 165 -16.83 3.30 -9.38
CA TRP A 165 -17.48 3.07 -8.09
C TRP A 165 -16.89 3.90 -6.95
N LEU A 166 -15.58 4.18 -6.96
CA LEU A 166 -14.93 5.02 -5.96
C LEU A 166 -15.29 6.50 -6.10
N MET A 167 -15.61 7.01 -7.30
CA MET A 167 -15.78 8.44 -7.59
C MET A 167 -16.78 9.17 -6.67
N PRO A 168 -17.99 8.66 -6.39
CA PRO A 168 -18.95 9.37 -5.55
C PRO A 168 -18.44 9.59 -4.12
N GLY A 169 -17.79 8.60 -3.53
CA GLY A 169 -17.26 8.68 -2.16
C GLY A 169 -15.82 9.21 -2.05
N CYS A 170 -15.12 9.34 -3.18
CA CYS A 170 -13.71 9.76 -3.27
C CYS A 170 -13.46 10.53 -4.57
N PRO A 171 -14.00 11.78 -4.70
CA PRO A 171 -13.98 12.53 -5.98
C PRO A 171 -12.58 12.91 -6.45
N ALA A 172 -11.61 13.17 -5.55
CA ALA A 172 -10.26 13.58 -5.91
C ALA A 172 -9.46 12.41 -6.50
N ALA A 173 -8.92 12.56 -7.71
CA ALA A 173 -8.14 11.54 -8.40
C ALA A 173 -6.91 11.10 -7.57
N ASN A 174 -6.22 12.02 -6.92
CA ASN A 174 -5.08 11.70 -6.06
C ASN A 174 -5.45 10.85 -4.84
N ALA A 175 -6.67 10.98 -4.31
CA ALA A 175 -7.16 10.14 -3.21
C ALA A 175 -7.47 8.71 -3.70
N ARG A 176 -8.12 8.58 -4.88
CA ARG A 176 -8.34 7.27 -5.52
C ARG A 176 -7.02 6.59 -5.89
N ALA A 177 -6.04 7.36 -6.40
CA ALA A 177 -4.71 6.87 -6.75
C ALA A 177 -3.99 6.14 -5.59
N ILE A 178 -4.30 6.46 -4.33
CA ILE A 178 -3.74 5.75 -3.17
C ILE A 178 -4.17 4.28 -3.19
N HIS A 179 -5.46 4.02 -3.44
CA HIS A 179 -6.00 2.66 -3.48
C HIS A 179 -5.41 1.84 -4.62
N PHE A 180 -5.26 2.44 -5.81
CA PHE A 180 -4.64 1.76 -6.95
C PHE A 180 -3.14 1.52 -6.77
N ARG A 181 -2.40 2.42 -6.12
CA ARG A 181 -0.99 2.19 -5.77
C ARG A 181 -0.83 1.05 -4.77
N ASN A 182 -1.72 0.96 -3.78
CA ASN A 182 -1.72 -0.15 -2.83
C ASN A 182 -2.04 -1.47 -3.53
N LEU A 183 -3.08 -1.50 -4.37
CA LEU A 183 -3.44 -2.69 -5.12
C LEU A 183 -2.31 -3.10 -6.08
N ARG A 184 -1.65 -2.15 -6.74
CA ARG A 184 -0.48 -2.43 -7.58
C ARG A 184 0.68 -3.03 -6.78
N ALA A 185 0.94 -2.55 -5.56
CA ALA A 185 1.97 -3.12 -4.70
C ALA A 185 1.62 -4.56 -4.28
N VAL A 186 0.33 -4.84 -4.03
CA VAL A 186 -0.16 -6.20 -3.74
C VAL A 186 0.01 -7.12 -4.95
N PHE A 187 -0.28 -6.64 -6.17
CA PHE A 187 -0.01 -7.39 -7.40
C PHE A 187 1.47 -7.70 -7.60
N ASN A 188 2.34 -6.71 -7.40
CA ASN A 188 3.77 -6.92 -7.53
C ASN A 188 4.26 -7.99 -6.54
N ALA A 189 3.85 -7.92 -5.27
CA ALA A 189 4.20 -8.95 -4.30
C ALA A 189 3.64 -10.34 -4.64
N ALA A 190 2.44 -10.41 -5.21
CA ALA A 190 1.86 -11.67 -5.65
C ALA A 190 2.61 -12.27 -6.85
N ILE A 191 3.14 -11.42 -7.73
CA ILE A 191 3.99 -11.82 -8.85
C ILE A 191 5.36 -12.29 -8.34
N ASP A 192 5.96 -11.55 -7.41
CA ASP A 192 7.25 -11.90 -6.80
C ASP A 192 7.16 -13.22 -6.01
N ASP A 193 5.99 -13.50 -5.38
CA ASP A 193 5.68 -14.75 -4.67
C ASP A 193 5.17 -15.88 -5.62
N GLU A 194 5.19 -15.69 -6.95
CA GLU A 194 4.72 -16.62 -8.00
C GLU A 194 3.24 -17.06 -7.86
N ILE A 195 2.42 -16.26 -7.15
CA ILE A 195 0.98 -16.53 -6.95
C ILE A 195 0.20 -16.26 -8.26
N THR A 196 0.63 -15.25 -9.02
CA THR A 196 -0.03 -14.85 -10.26
C THR A 196 0.96 -14.29 -11.28
N ASN A 197 0.64 -14.47 -12.57
CA ASN A 197 1.33 -13.80 -13.68
C ASN A 197 0.48 -12.64 -14.26
N ASN A 198 -0.73 -12.42 -13.73
CA ASN A 198 -1.61 -11.35 -14.19
C ASN A 198 -1.10 -9.99 -13.72
N TYR A 199 -0.99 -9.01 -14.65
CA TYR A 199 -0.60 -7.63 -14.31
C TYR A 199 -1.49 -6.61 -15.04
N PRO A 200 -2.67 -6.31 -14.53
CA PRO A 200 -3.66 -5.44 -15.18
C PRO A 200 -3.19 -3.97 -15.29
N PHE A 201 -2.23 -3.55 -14.48
CA PHE A 201 -1.68 -2.19 -14.47
C PHE A 201 -0.83 -1.86 -15.72
N ARG A 202 -0.52 -2.84 -16.58
CA ARG A 202 0.07 -2.59 -17.91
C ARG A 202 -0.90 -1.78 -18.78
N LYS A 203 -2.20 -2.04 -18.68
CA LYS A 203 -3.27 -1.40 -19.47
C LYS A 203 -4.05 -0.35 -18.68
N PHE A 204 -3.88 -0.26 -17.36
CA PHE A 204 -4.55 0.70 -16.48
C PHE A 204 -3.55 1.72 -15.95
N LYS A 205 -3.75 3.00 -16.33
CA LYS A 205 -2.92 4.11 -15.83
C LYS A 205 -3.58 4.73 -14.61
N ILE A 206 -2.81 4.88 -13.53
CA ILE A 206 -3.27 5.55 -12.30
C ILE A 206 -3.26 7.06 -12.56
N GLU A 207 -4.44 7.67 -12.50
CA GLU A 207 -4.63 9.10 -12.72
C GLU A 207 -4.08 9.94 -11.57
N HIS A 208 -3.52 11.09 -11.91
CA HIS A 208 -3.02 12.08 -10.98
C HIS A 208 -3.44 13.49 -11.38
N GLU A 209 -3.90 14.26 -10.42
CA GLU A 209 -4.21 15.68 -10.59
C GLU A 209 -3.10 16.55 -9.99
N LYS A 210 -2.79 17.65 -10.67
CA LYS A 210 -1.94 18.70 -10.08
C LYS A 210 -2.70 19.34 -8.91
N THR A 211 -2.10 19.32 -7.72
CA THR A 211 -2.68 19.99 -6.56
C THR A 211 -2.29 21.45 -6.53
N ARG A 212 -3.22 22.31 -6.05
CA ARG A 212 -2.90 23.73 -5.80
C ARG A 212 -1.75 23.85 -4.79
N LYS A 213 -0.92 24.89 -4.96
CA LYS A 213 0.12 25.22 -3.97
C LYS A 213 -0.53 25.43 -2.61
N ARG A 214 -0.01 24.75 -1.57
CA ARG A 214 -0.51 24.83 -0.20
C ARG A 214 0.42 25.70 0.65
N ALA A 215 0.73 26.90 0.17
CA ALA A 215 1.59 27.86 0.85
C ALA A 215 0.81 29.14 1.12
N LEU A 216 1.10 29.79 2.25
CA LEU A 216 0.64 31.15 2.56
C LEU A 216 1.66 32.15 2.01
N VAL A 217 1.17 33.25 1.48
CA VAL A 217 2.03 34.39 1.16
C VAL A 217 2.35 35.18 2.44
N VAL A 218 3.46 35.93 2.44
CA VAL A 218 3.94 36.67 3.63
C VAL A 218 2.88 37.59 4.20
N LYS A 219 2.09 38.26 3.33
CA LYS A 219 0.96 39.12 3.76
C LYS A 219 -0.05 38.34 4.62
N GLN A 220 -0.41 37.11 4.24
CA GLN A 220 -1.33 36.27 5.01
C GLN A 220 -0.72 35.84 6.36
N LEU A 221 0.59 35.57 6.40
CA LEU A 221 1.29 35.24 7.65
C LEU A 221 1.28 36.46 8.61
N LYS A 222 1.60 37.65 8.12
CA LYS A 222 1.54 38.89 8.92
C LYS A 222 0.12 39.14 9.44
N GLN A 223 -0.89 38.99 8.58
CA GLN A 223 -2.29 39.08 9.02
C GLN A 223 -2.64 38.06 10.11
N LEU A 224 -2.22 36.77 9.94
CA LEU A 224 -2.47 35.73 10.94
C LEU A 224 -1.76 36.01 12.27
N ARG A 225 -0.55 36.59 12.22
CA ARG A 225 0.23 36.98 13.40
C ARG A 225 -0.44 38.09 14.20
N ASP A 226 -0.96 39.10 13.49
CA ASP A 226 -1.39 40.39 14.07
C ASP A 226 -2.90 40.42 14.35
N MET A 227 -3.67 39.42 13.89
CA MET A 227 -5.12 39.38 14.09
C MET A 227 -5.50 39.11 15.56
N PRO A 228 -6.63 39.65 16.02
CA PRO A 228 -7.16 39.35 17.35
C PRO A 228 -7.57 37.90 17.47
N LEU A 229 -6.87 37.13 18.29
CA LEU A 229 -7.13 35.70 18.49
C LEU A 229 -7.86 35.47 19.82
N LYS A 230 -8.86 34.55 19.80
CA LYS A 230 -9.45 34.02 21.02
C LYS A 230 -8.39 33.26 21.83
N ASN A 231 -8.50 33.23 23.15
CA ASN A 231 -7.49 32.60 24.03
C ASN A 231 -7.21 31.13 23.65
N TRP A 232 -8.22 30.39 23.25
CA TRP A 232 -8.04 28.98 22.85
C TRP A 232 -7.33 28.82 21.50
N GLN A 233 -7.39 29.82 20.59
CA GLN A 233 -6.75 29.81 19.27
C GLN A 233 -5.25 30.06 19.35
N LYS A 234 -4.81 30.92 20.30
CA LYS A 234 -3.40 31.37 20.42
C LYS A 234 -2.41 30.20 20.37
N LYS A 235 -2.64 29.16 21.17
CA LYS A 235 -1.75 27.98 21.20
C LYS A 235 -1.63 27.24 19.88
N TYR A 236 -2.66 27.26 19.04
CA TYR A 236 -2.63 26.58 17.73
C TYR A 236 -1.92 27.45 16.69
N VAL A 237 -2.15 28.74 16.71
CA VAL A 237 -1.45 29.70 15.84
C VAL A 237 0.03 29.76 16.22
N ASP A 238 0.36 29.86 17.50
CA ASP A 238 1.75 29.80 17.99
C ASP A 238 2.43 28.48 17.56
N CYS A 239 1.74 27.35 17.66
CA CYS A 239 2.27 26.07 17.20
C CYS A 239 2.51 26.07 15.68
N PHE A 240 1.64 26.67 14.89
CA PHE A 240 1.82 26.80 13.45
C PHE A 240 3.03 27.67 13.10
N PHE A 241 3.21 28.81 13.76
CA PHE A 241 4.41 29.65 13.59
C PHE A 241 5.68 28.93 14.04
N LEU A 242 5.62 28.19 15.16
CA LEU A 242 6.74 27.37 15.60
C LEU A 242 7.14 26.33 14.56
N MET A 243 6.16 25.71 13.88
CA MET A 243 6.47 24.81 12.76
C MET A 243 7.20 25.55 11.63
N ILE A 244 6.84 26.80 11.32
CA ILE A 244 7.52 27.62 10.31
C ILE A 244 8.95 27.96 10.76
N TYR A 245 9.13 28.46 11.98
CA TYR A 245 10.42 28.86 12.53
C TYR A 245 11.41 27.71 12.68
N LEU A 246 10.88 26.47 12.77
CA LEU A 246 11.67 25.23 12.78
C LEU A 246 11.69 24.56 11.39
N LEU A 247 11.87 25.36 10.32
CA LEU A 247 12.07 24.89 8.93
C LEU A 247 10.92 24.01 8.40
N GLY A 248 9.70 24.29 8.79
CA GLY A 248 8.52 23.50 8.37
C GLY A 248 8.51 22.09 8.96
N ILE A 249 8.90 21.93 10.21
CA ILE A 249 8.84 20.67 10.95
C ILE A 249 7.44 20.06 10.89
N ASN A 250 7.32 18.74 10.73
CA ASN A 250 6.01 18.10 10.75
C ASN A 250 5.43 18.06 12.15
N GLY A 251 4.09 18.10 12.25
CA GLY A 251 3.41 18.10 13.54
C GLY A 251 3.74 16.90 14.44
N ILE A 252 3.95 15.71 13.88
CA ILE A 252 4.36 14.53 14.65
C ILE A 252 5.76 14.73 15.24
N ASP A 253 6.69 15.25 14.45
CA ASP A 253 8.08 15.45 14.89
C ASP A 253 8.17 16.54 15.97
N LEU A 254 7.39 17.63 15.83
CA LEU A 254 7.32 18.70 16.81
C LEU A 254 6.64 18.30 18.10
N LEU A 255 5.44 17.69 18.01
CA LEU A 255 4.62 17.40 19.19
C LEU A 255 5.14 16.24 20.04
N LEU A 256 5.94 15.35 19.44
CA LEU A 256 6.60 14.25 20.12
C LEU A 256 8.07 14.55 20.46
N ALA A 257 8.59 15.71 20.08
CA ALA A 257 9.92 16.15 20.47
C ALA A 257 10.06 16.21 22.00
N LYS A 258 11.24 15.86 22.51
CA LYS A 258 11.54 15.82 23.94
C LYS A 258 12.51 16.96 24.34
N PRO A 259 12.46 17.47 25.57
CA PRO A 259 13.39 18.52 26.02
C PRO A 259 14.86 18.16 25.85
N LYS A 260 15.22 16.90 26.06
CA LYS A 260 16.59 16.39 25.87
C LYS A 260 17.12 16.43 24.43
N GLN A 261 16.26 16.69 23.47
CA GLN A 261 16.65 16.85 22.06
C GLN A 261 17.11 18.29 21.76
N ILE A 262 17.04 19.19 22.72
CA ILE A 262 17.67 20.51 22.60
C ILE A 262 19.11 20.39 23.08
N ILE A 263 20.04 20.48 22.13
CA ILE A 263 21.49 20.36 22.34
C ILE A 263 22.13 21.62 21.78
N ASN A 264 22.89 22.35 22.60
CA ASN A 264 23.62 23.57 22.20
C ASN A 264 22.74 24.58 21.43
N GLY A 265 21.50 24.81 21.89
CA GLY A 265 20.56 25.74 21.26
C GLY A 265 19.94 25.25 19.93
N ARG A 266 20.08 23.96 19.64
CA ARG A 266 19.56 23.34 18.43
C ARG A 266 18.56 22.23 18.79
N LEU A 267 17.49 22.11 18.03
CA LEU A 267 16.59 20.95 18.10
C LEU A 267 17.14 19.84 17.20
N GLU A 268 17.58 18.75 17.80
CA GLU A 268 18.10 17.58 17.10
C GLU A 268 17.11 16.44 17.18
N TYR A 269 16.63 15.99 16.00
CA TYR A 269 15.64 14.93 15.95
C TYR A 269 15.76 14.07 14.70
N LYS A 270 15.31 12.84 14.81
CA LYS A 270 15.18 11.92 13.69
C LYS A 270 13.76 12.00 13.16
N ARG A 271 13.61 12.38 11.87
CA ARG A 271 12.30 12.54 11.25
C ARG A 271 11.53 11.21 11.23
N ALA A 272 10.34 11.18 11.80
CA ALA A 272 9.55 9.96 11.95
C ALA A 272 9.22 9.26 10.62
N LYS A 273 9.06 10.03 9.52
CA LYS A 273 8.70 9.46 8.20
C LYS A 273 9.88 8.85 7.45
N THR A 274 11.08 9.43 7.54
CA THR A 274 12.22 9.10 6.66
C THR A 274 13.44 8.63 7.40
N GLY A 275 13.47 8.74 8.73
CA GLY A 275 14.64 8.44 9.54
C GLY A 275 15.80 9.43 9.40
N THR A 276 15.66 10.49 8.61
CA THR A 276 16.69 11.51 8.41
C THR A 276 16.91 12.30 9.69
N LEU A 277 18.18 12.53 10.02
CA LEU A 277 18.58 13.38 11.15
C LEU A 277 18.45 14.85 10.75
N TYR A 278 17.89 15.63 11.67
CA TYR A 278 17.78 17.09 11.57
C TYR A 278 18.45 17.74 12.77
N SER A 279 19.11 18.85 12.51
CA SER A 279 19.64 19.75 13.52
C SER A 279 19.22 21.17 13.14
N VAL A 280 18.22 21.71 13.85
CA VAL A 280 17.63 23.02 13.55
C VAL A 280 17.98 23.98 14.66
N LYS A 281 18.65 25.10 14.33
CA LYS A 281 18.94 26.17 15.27
C LYS A 281 17.62 26.78 15.79
N ILE A 282 17.49 26.90 17.09
CA ILE A 282 16.32 27.50 17.72
C ILE A 282 16.55 29.01 17.78
N GLU A 283 15.89 29.71 16.88
CA GLU A 283 15.93 31.18 16.83
C GLU A 283 15.07 31.78 17.96
N PRO A 284 15.28 33.05 18.37
CA PRO A 284 14.59 33.69 19.51
C PRO A 284 13.07 33.59 19.44
N GLU A 285 12.48 33.74 18.27
CA GLU A 285 11.04 33.67 18.06
C GLU A 285 10.50 32.24 18.37
N ALA A 286 11.23 31.22 17.94
CA ALA A 286 10.92 29.83 18.27
C ALA A 286 11.09 29.54 19.76
N LEU A 287 12.17 30.05 20.38
CA LEU A 287 12.47 29.88 21.80
C LEU A 287 11.37 30.49 22.66
N ASN A 288 10.89 31.67 22.31
CA ASN A 288 9.79 32.36 23.06
C ASN A 288 8.52 31.49 23.09
N ILE A 289 8.16 30.85 21.96
CA ILE A 289 6.99 29.95 21.89
C ILE A 289 7.24 28.69 22.71
N ILE A 290 8.42 28.10 22.60
CA ILE A 290 8.80 26.90 23.36
C ILE A 290 8.71 27.16 24.83
N ASN A 291 9.26 28.29 25.34
CA ASN A 291 9.23 28.67 26.74
C ASN A 291 7.80 28.92 27.26
N ARG A 292 6.94 29.54 26.44
CA ARG A 292 5.52 29.78 26.77
C ARG A 292 4.74 28.50 27.00
N TYR A 293 5.08 27.45 26.23
CA TYR A 293 4.36 26.18 26.26
C TYR A 293 5.22 25.00 26.69
N LYS A 294 6.28 25.27 27.45
CA LYS A 294 7.21 24.26 27.96
C LYS A 294 6.46 23.08 28.59
N GLY A 295 6.81 21.88 28.19
CA GLY A 295 6.29 20.61 28.70
C GLY A 295 7.31 19.89 29.58
N GLU A 296 6.85 18.87 30.28
CA GLU A 296 7.66 18.00 31.16
C GLU A 296 8.14 16.74 30.36
N LYS A 297 7.22 16.04 29.79
CA LYS A 297 7.47 14.81 29.01
C LYS A 297 7.90 15.11 27.58
N TYR A 298 7.22 16.06 26.96
CA TYR A 298 7.50 16.53 25.62
C TYR A 298 7.98 17.98 25.64
N LEU A 299 8.60 18.43 24.55
CA LEU A 299 9.07 19.81 24.43
C LEU A 299 7.95 20.82 24.66
N LEU A 300 6.74 20.48 24.19
CA LEU A 300 5.53 21.28 24.37
C LEU A 300 4.49 20.51 25.19
N LYS A 301 3.92 21.15 26.22
CA LYS A 301 2.92 20.56 27.13
C LYS A 301 1.64 20.06 26.45
N PHE A 302 1.47 20.32 25.16
CA PHE A 302 0.24 19.97 24.45
C PHE A 302 -0.07 18.46 24.41
N CYS A 303 0.96 17.62 24.49
CA CYS A 303 0.83 16.16 24.47
C CYS A 303 1.16 15.48 25.81
N ASP A 304 1.59 16.18 26.83
CA ASP A 304 2.02 15.58 28.10
C ASP A 304 0.94 14.69 28.75
N LYS A 305 -0.31 15.17 28.72
CA LYS A 305 -1.48 14.46 29.30
C LYS A 305 -2.36 13.77 28.23
N ARG A 306 -1.91 13.67 26.97
CA ARG A 306 -2.72 13.13 25.87
C ARG A 306 -2.28 11.73 25.45
N LYS A 307 -3.24 10.86 25.16
CA LYS A 307 -2.98 9.54 24.59
C LYS A 307 -2.41 9.61 23.16
N SER A 308 -2.71 10.67 22.40
CA SER A 308 -2.29 10.81 21.00
C SER A 308 -2.09 12.29 20.61
N TYR A 309 -1.02 12.57 19.87
CA TYR A 309 -0.78 13.87 19.25
C TYR A 309 -1.83 14.21 18.18
N ARG A 310 -2.49 13.20 17.58
CA ARG A 310 -3.48 13.37 16.50
C ARG A 310 -4.63 14.28 16.93
N SER A 311 -5.15 14.10 18.14
CA SER A 311 -6.25 14.94 18.65
C SER A 311 -5.88 16.44 18.79
N PHE A 312 -4.61 16.75 19.03
CA PHE A 312 -4.15 18.14 19.00
C PHE A 312 -4.04 18.64 17.55
N MET A 313 -3.49 17.83 16.65
CA MET A 313 -3.38 18.19 15.23
C MET A 313 -4.73 18.42 14.56
N ASP A 314 -5.74 17.62 14.88
CA ASP A 314 -7.09 17.79 14.35
C ASP A 314 -7.68 19.15 14.80
N LYS A 315 -7.52 19.51 16.08
CA LYS A 315 -7.95 20.80 16.61
C LYS A 315 -7.15 21.97 16.03
N LEU A 316 -5.83 21.80 15.85
CA LEU A 316 -4.97 22.77 15.17
C LEU A 316 -5.45 23.01 13.74
N ASN A 317 -5.65 21.93 12.97
CA ASN A 317 -6.13 22.04 11.59
C ASN A 317 -7.53 22.66 11.49
N LYS A 318 -8.43 22.36 12.44
CA LYS A 318 -9.76 23.00 12.52
C LYS A 318 -9.60 24.49 12.76
N CYS A 319 -8.81 24.89 13.75
CA CYS A 319 -8.55 26.31 14.07
C CYS A 319 -7.95 27.06 12.88
N LEU A 320 -6.95 26.49 12.20
CA LEU A 320 -6.34 27.14 11.04
C LEU A 320 -7.34 27.32 9.87
N LYS A 321 -8.21 26.35 9.63
CA LYS A 321 -9.27 26.46 8.58
C LYS A 321 -10.32 27.51 8.91
N GLU A 322 -10.62 27.74 10.19
CA GLU A 322 -11.52 28.81 10.65
C GLU A 322 -10.92 30.20 10.41
N LEU A 323 -9.59 30.35 10.58
CA LEU A 323 -8.88 31.62 10.41
C LEU A 323 -8.50 31.89 8.94
N ILE A 324 -8.11 30.88 8.20
CA ILE A 324 -7.73 30.95 6.79
C ILE A 324 -8.34 29.76 6.06
N PRO A 325 -9.30 29.95 5.15
CA PRO A 325 -9.95 28.87 4.42
C PRO A 325 -8.98 27.89 3.77
N GLY A 326 -9.14 26.61 4.04
CA GLY A 326 -8.31 25.54 3.49
C GLY A 326 -6.94 25.37 4.15
N CYS A 327 -6.51 26.26 5.05
CA CYS A 327 -5.22 26.17 5.73
C CYS A 327 -5.16 24.99 6.68
N THR A 328 -4.03 24.32 6.69
CA THR A 328 -3.71 23.22 7.63
C THR A 328 -2.25 23.33 8.05
N SER A 329 -1.85 22.58 9.09
CA SER A 329 -0.47 22.50 9.53
C SER A 329 0.54 22.15 8.41
N TYR A 330 0.09 21.46 7.37
CA TYR A 330 0.93 21.12 6.23
C TYR A 330 1.37 22.34 5.42
N TYR A 331 0.61 23.45 5.50
CA TYR A 331 0.98 24.74 4.88
C TYR A 331 2.30 25.28 5.45
N ALA A 332 2.62 25.06 6.72
CA ALA A 332 3.86 25.56 7.32
C ALA A 332 5.09 25.19 6.49
N ARG A 333 5.20 23.91 6.12
CA ARG A 333 6.33 23.40 5.33
C ARG A 333 6.38 23.97 3.89
N HIS A 334 5.23 24.01 3.24
CA HIS A 334 5.14 24.58 1.89
C HIS A 334 5.40 26.08 1.88
N THR A 335 4.97 26.79 2.92
CA THR A 335 5.22 28.22 3.11
C THR A 335 6.71 28.51 3.27
N VAL A 336 7.41 27.74 4.10
CA VAL A 336 8.88 27.87 4.23
C VAL A 336 9.57 27.66 2.89
N ALA A 337 9.19 26.62 2.14
CA ALA A 337 9.76 26.37 0.81
C ALA A 337 9.48 27.50 -0.19
N SER A 338 8.25 28.04 -0.20
CA SER A 338 7.85 29.11 -1.12
C SER A 338 8.54 30.43 -0.79
N ILE A 339 8.63 30.79 0.50
CA ILE A 339 9.35 32.00 0.94
C ILE A 339 10.84 31.86 0.69
N ALA A 340 11.42 30.68 0.92
CA ALA A 340 12.83 30.44 0.60
C ALA A 340 13.14 30.67 -0.88
N ALA A 341 12.26 30.18 -1.78
CA ALA A 341 12.39 30.42 -3.21
C ALA A 341 12.18 31.89 -3.59
N GLU A 342 11.23 32.61 -2.95
CA GLU A 342 10.99 34.04 -3.14
C GLU A 342 12.19 34.90 -2.70
N LEU A 343 12.95 34.42 -1.70
CA LEU A 343 14.15 35.09 -1.18
C LEU A 343 15.44 34.66 -1.91
N ASP A 344 15.31 33.99 -3.06
CA ASP A 344 16.41 33.50 -3.89
C ASP A 344 17.40 32.60 -3.11
N ILE A 345 16.89 31.82 -2.15
CA ILE A 345 17.70 30.83 -1.46
C ILE A 345 17.97 29.66 -2.42
N PRO A 346 19.22 29.24 -2.61
CA PRO A 346 19.58 28.16 -3.54
C PRO A 346 18.78 26.87 -3.31
N MET A 347 18.39 26.19 -4.39
CA MET A 347 17.51 25.01 -4.34
C MET A 347 18.11 23.85 -3.56
N ASP A 348 19.42 23.69 -3.54
CA ASP A 348 20.13 22.70 -2.75
C ASP A 348 20.00 22.97 -1.24
N ILE A 349 20.05 24.24 -0.84
CA ILE A 349 19.82 24.66 0.55
C ILE A 349 18.36 24.42 0.92
N ILE A 350 17.40 24.78 0.04
CA ILE A 350 15.96 24.51 0.27
C ILE A 350 15.72 22.99 0.41
N ALA A 351 16.29 22.18 -0.46
CA ALA A 351 16.19 20.73 -0.36
C ALA A 351 16.72 20.20 0.98
N ARG A 352 17.85 20.73 1.45
CA ARG A 352 18.43 20.39 2.77
C ARG A 352 17.54 20.83 3.93
N MET A 353 17.06 22.08 3.91
CA MET A 353 16.10 22.60 4.90
C MET A 353 14.89 21.69 5.03
N LEU A 354 14.41 21.16 3.92
CA LEU A 354 13.25 20.26 3.88
C LEU A 354 13.63 18.77 4.03
N GLY A 355 14.93 18.43 4.08
CA GLY A 355 15.41 17.04 4.16
C GLY A 355 14.98 16.18 3.00
N HIS A 356 15.01 16.74 1.81
CA HIS A 356 14.86 16.00 0.58
C HIS A 356 16.24 15.46 0.21
N ASN A 357 16.41 14.13 0.28
CA ASN A 357 17.58 13.46 -0.25
C ASN A 357 17.40 13.32 -1.75
N ASP A 358 18.17 14.06 -2.52
CA ASP A 358 18.27 13.89 -3.96
C ASP A 358 19.10 12.62 -4.23
N SER A 359 18.43 11.56 -4.64
CA SER A 359 19.08 10.27 -4.91
C SER A 359 20.09 10.33 -6.05
N THR A 360 19.94 11.30 -6.94
CA THR A 360 20.84 11.52 -8.08
C THR A 360 22.15 12.21 -7.68
N LYS A 361 22.19 12.91 -6.52
CA LYS A 361 23.38 13.63 -6.03
C LYS A 361 24.07 12.96 -4.84
N LYS A 362 23.69 11.73 -4.48
CA LYS A 362 24.26 11.02 -3.32
C LYS A 362 25.79 10.92 -3.36
N ILE A 363 26.37 10.68 -4.52
CA ILE A 363 27.83 10.51 -4.69
C ILE A 363 28.56 11.85 -4.50
N THR A 364 28.06 12.94 -5.08
CA THR A 364 28.67 14.26 -4.95
C THR A 364 28.57 14.83 -3.53
N LEU A 365 27.50 14.47 -2.79
CA LEU A 365 27.27 14.95 -1.41
C LEU A 365 28.17 14.27 -0.37
N ILE A 366 28.79 13.14 -0.69
CA ILE A 366 29.78 12.47 0.16
C ILE A 366 31.07 13.31 0.24
N TYR A 367 31.38 14.05 -0.83
CA TYR A 367 32.63 14.84 -0.95
C TYR A 367 32.47 16.32 -0.57
N VAL A 368 31.23 16.78 -0.33
CA VAL A 368 30.95 18.17 0.04
C VAL A 368 30.54 18.21 1.52
N ASP A 369 31.43 18.71 2.35
CA ASP A 369 31.11 19.04 3.74
C ASP A 369 30.08 20.18 3.73
N PHE A 370 28.81 19.83 4.01
CA PHE A 370 27.72 20.78 3.92
C PHE A 370 27.70 21.66 5.18
N ASP A 371 28.02 22.93 5.01
CA ASP A 371 27.97 23.91 6.08
C ASP A 371 26.53 24.16 6.57
N GLN A 372 26.20 23.59 7.74
CA GLN A 372 24.91 23.78 8.41
C GLN A 372 24.62 25.28 8.68
N LYS A 373 25.65 26.12 8.74
CA LYS A 373 25.51 27.59 8.87
C LYS A 373 24.75 28.21 7.72
N LYS A 374 24.82 27.62 6.50
CA LYS A 374 24.03 28.08 5.34
C LYS A 374 22.53 27.89 5.56
N VAL A 375 22.12 26.75 6.12
CA VAL A 375 20.73 26.48 6.50
C VAL A 375 20.27 27.45 7.59
N ASP A 376 21.11 27.70 8.58
CA ASP A 376 20.78 28.61 9.69
C ASP A 376 20.61 30.04 9.20
N LYS A 377 21.51 30.53 8.31
CA LYS A 377 21.38 31.85 7.66
C LYS A 377 20.11 31.96 6.81
N ALA A 378 19.78 30.91 6.04
CA ALA A 378 18.57 30.83 5.25
C ALA A 378 17.32 30.92 6.15
N ASN A 379 17.29 30.13 7.24
CA ASN A 379 16.20 30.17 8.21
C ASN A 379 16.03 31.55 8.83
N ARG A 380 17.14 32.19 9.25
CA ARG A 380 17.11 33.55 9.81
C ARG A 380 16.56 34.56 8.81
N LYS A 381 16.96 34.48 7.52
CA LYS A 381 16.46 35.33 6.44
C LYS A 381 14.93 35.18 6.28
N ILE A 382 14.42 33.96 6.29
CA ILE A 382 12.97 33.68 6.22
C ILE A 382 12.23 34.26 7.44
N ILE A 383 12.75 34.04 8.64
CA ILE A 383 12.13 34.55 9.89
C ILE A 383 12.10 36.08 9.85
N ASN A 384 13.20 36.72 9.52
CA ASN A 384 13.26 38.19 9.38
C ASN A 384 12.20 38.72 8.40
N TYR A 385 12.04 38.06 7.24
CA TYR A 385 11.05 38.45 6.24
C TYR A 385 9.61 38.34 6.73
N ILE A 386 9.30 37.33 7.53
CA ILE A 386 7.98 37.12 8.13
C ILE A 386 7.75 38.11 9.29
N THR A 387 8.78 38.43 10.06
CA THR A 387 8.67 39.25 11.29
C THR A 387 8.91 40.74 11.07
N SER A 388 9.45 41.14 9.90
CA SER A 388 9.57 42.56 9.55
C SER A 388 8.22 43.27 9.61
N LYS A 389 8.24 44.55 10.00
CA LYS A 389 7.04 45.41 10.05
C LYS A 389 6.44 45.63 8.66
#